data_afdb380165cb3d494a24cd038c7aa8af
#
_entry.id   afdb380165cb3d494a24cd038c7aa8af
#
_cell.length_a   1.000
_cell.length_b   1.000
_cell.length_c   1.000
_cell.angle_alpha   90.00
_cell.angle_beta   90.00
_cell.angle_gamma   90.00
#
_symmetry.space_group_name_H-M   'P 1'
#
loop_
_entity.id
_entity.type
_entity.pdbx_description
1 polymer ?
#
loop_
_entity_poly.entity_id
_entity_poly.type
_entity_poly.pdbx_seq_one_letter_code
_entity_poly.pdbx_strand_id
1 'polypeptide(L)'
;SHTGRTGPCADALVDAGLARVIAAMEDPNPQVSGNGMARLATAGIDTATGLLESDARALNPGFISRMTRQRPFIRIKIAASVDGRTAMASGESQWITGPAAREDVQRLRARSSAVITGVGTVLADRPSYTVRPAQWTRADYHRQAGGQWVRQPLRVILDRTLQTPPDVPVVSAPGHCLLVAGEQHPGRQNALESAGAEVMLLPASGSGIDLKQLLIELNRRECNEVLVECGA
;
A
#
# COMPACT_ATOMS: atom_id res chain seq x y z
N SER A 1 14.02 -15.17 12.37
CA SER A 1 12.89 -16.05 12.66
C SER A 1 12.23 -15.64 13.98
N HIS A 2 10.93 -15.44 14.02
CA HIS A 2 10.16 -15.06 15.22
C HIS A 2 8.91 -15.93 15.33
N THR A 3 8.31 -15.97 16.51
CA THR A 3 7.02 -16.64 16.73
C THR A 3 5.89 -15.72 16.22
N GLY A 4 5.17 -16.17 15.18
CA GLY A 4 3.99 -15.52 14.65
C GLY A 4 2.74 -16.37 14.91
N ARG A 5 1.93 -16.62 13.88
CA ARG A 5 0.79 -17.57 13.94
C ARG A 5 1.25 -19.02 14.06
N THR A 6 2.45 -19.30 13.62
CA THR A 6 3.17 -20.59 13.75
C THR A 6 4.49 -20.34 14.46
N GLY A 7 5.12 -21.42 14.95
CA GLY A 7 6.46 -21.38 15.52
C GLY A 7 7.51 -20.89 14.51
N PRO A 8 8.72 -20.54 14.99
CA PRO A 8 9.80 -20.06 14.12
C PRO A 8 10.21 -21.12 13.09
N CYS A 9 10.32 -20.72 11.83
CA CYS A 9 10.79 -21.63 10.77
C CYS A 9 12.17 -22.24 11.08
N ALA A 10 13.04 -21.51 11.78
CA ALA A 10 14.35 -22.01 12.18
C ALA A 10 14.24 -23.28 13.05
N ASP A 11 13.25 -23.36 13.94
CA ASP A 11 13.03 -24.54 14.79
C ASP A 11 12.63 -25.76 13.97
N ALA A 12 11.66 -25.58 13.05
CA ALA A 12 11.24 -26.64 12.17
C ALA A 12 12.38 -27.15 11.26
N LEU A 13 13.31 -26.28 10.87
CA LEU A 13 14.49 -26.68 10.08
C LEU A 13 15.52 -27.44 10.93
N VAL A 14 15.70 -27.09 12.22
CA VAL A 14 16.51 -27.82 13.16
C VAL A 14 15.91 -29.21 13.41
N ASP A 15 14.62 -29.29 13.69
CA ASP A 15 13.90 -30.55 13.93
C ASP A 15 13.92 -31.47 12.70
N ALA A 16 13.98 -30.91 11.50
CA ALA A 16 14.11 -31.67 10.26
C ALA A 16 15.52 -32.25 10.02
N GLY A 17 16.51 -31.91 10.84
CA GLY A 17 17.86 -32.46 10.77
C GLY A 17 18.63 -32.08 9.50
N LEU A 18 18.46 -30.87 9.00
CA LEU A 18 19.11 -30.43 7.77
C LEU A 18 20.63 -30.22 8.00
N ALA A 19 21.44 -30.59 7.01
CA ALA A 19 22.87 -30.35 7.03
C ALA A 19 23.26 -28.91 6.67
N ARG A 20 22.48 -28.29 5.78
CA ARG A 20 22.76 -26.93 5.27
C ARG A 20 21.48 -26.18 4.95
N VAL A 21 21.48 -24.86 5.24
CA VAL A 21 20.41 -23.93 4.89
C VAL A 21 20.98 -22.69 4.19
N ILE A 22 20.45 -22.36 3.02
CA ILE A 22 20.81 -21.15 2.27
C ILE A 22 19.57 -20.26 2.21
N ALA A 23 19.66 -19.04 2.75
CA ALA A 23 18.63 -18.02 2.64
C ALA A 23 19.03 -16.98 1.60
N ALA A 24 18.09 -16.58 0.74
CA ALA A 24 18.37 -15.58 -0.30
C ALA A 24 18.77 -14.22 0.31
N MET A 25 18.14 -13.82 1.41
CA MET A 25 18.49 -12.60 2.15
C MET A 25 18.22 -12.76 3.65
N GLU A 26 18.86 -11.94 4.46
CA GLU A 26 18.46 -11.79 5.86
C GLU A 26 17.15 -11.00 5.97
N ASP A 27 16.40 -11.28 7.06
CA ASP A 27 15.19 -10.53 7.37
C ASP A 27 15.56 -9.06 7.67
N PRO A 28 15.02 -8.08 6.95
CA PRO A 28 15.34 -6.67 7.15
C PRO A 28 14.72 -6.08 8.44
N ASN A 29 13.85 -6.82 9.14
CA ASN A 29 13.27 -6.39 10.40
C ASN A 29 14.36 -6.43 11.50
N PRO A 30 14.73 -5.29 12.11
CA PRO A 30 15.78 -5.24 13.15
C PRO A 30 15.52 -6.16 14.36
N GLN A 31 14.25 -6.47 14.64
CA GLN A 31 13.87 -7.37 15.75
C GLN A 31 14.12 -8.86 15.44
N VAL A 32 14.32 -9.20 14.17
CA VAL A 32 14.40 -10.58 13.68
C VAL A 32 15.73 -10.87 13.00
N SER A 33 16.35 -9.86 12.43
CA SER A 33 17.56 -9.94 11.60
C SER A 33 18.64 -10.81 12.24
N GLY A 34 19.17 -11.77 11.46
CA GLY A 34 20.22 -12.69 11.91
C GLY A 34 19.81 -13.80 12.89
N ASN A 35 18.76 -13.60 13.70
CA ASN A 35 18.41 -14.53 14.80
C ASN A 35 18.12 -15.96 14.31
N GLY A 36 17.44 -16.10 13.16
CA GLY A 36 17.15 -17.42 12.58
C GLY A 36 18.41 -18.12 12.12
N MET A 37 19.32 -17.42 11.45
CA MET A 37 20.59 -17.97 10.97
C MET A 37 21.51 -18.34 12.13
N ALA A 38 21.62 -17.50 13.16
CA ALA A 38 22.39 -17.79 14.37
C ALA A 38 21.87 -19.05 15.08
N ARG A 39 20.54 -19.21 15.17
CA ARG A 39 19.93 -20.40 15.77
C ARG A 39 20.27 -21.71 15.01
N LEU A 40 20.21 -21.66 13.67
CA LEU A 40 20.59 -22.77 12.79
C LEU A 40 22.08 -23.13 12.98
N ALA A 41 22.95 -22.12 12.97
CA ALA A 41 24.39 -22.31 13.18
C ALA A 41 24.68 -22.92 14.56
N THR A 42 24.00 -22.49 15.62
CA THR A 42 24.14 -23.05 16.98
C THR A 42 23.69 -24.52 17.02
N ALA A 43 22.76 -24.93 16.18
CA ALA A 43 22.33 -26.32 16.04
C ALA A 43 23.27 -27.17 15.15
N GLY A 44 24.40 -26.62 14.69
CA GLY A 44 25.37 -27.31 13.84
C GLY A 44 25.03 -27.36 12.36
N ILE A 45 24.03 -26.60 11.93
CA ILE A 45 23.62 -26.53 10.52
C ILE A 45 24.49 -25.50 9.78
N ASP A 46 25.11 -25.89 8.68
CA ASP A 46 25.83 -24.95 7.80
C ASP A 46 24.89 -23.93 7.21
N THR A 47 25.23 -22.64 7.31
CA THR A 47 24.35 -21.54 6.89
C THR A 47 25.05 -20.58 5.95
N ALA A 48 24.33 -20.13 4.90
CA ALA A 48 24.77 -19.07 4.01
C ALA A 48 23.62 -18.14 3.63
N THR A 49 23.94 -16.88 3.29
CA THR A 49 22.99 -15.88 2.80
C THR A 49 23.51 -15.22 1.52
N GLY A 50 22.63 -14.54 0.78
CA GLY A 50 23.00 -13.71 -0.36
C GLY A 50 22.78 -14.34 -1.75
N LEU A 51 22.45 -15.61 -1.83
CA LEU A 51 22.13 -16.25 -3.12
C LEU A 51 20.81 -15.69 -3.67
N LEU A 52 20.86 -15.04 -4.84
CA LEU A 52 19.71 -14.34 -5.45
C LEU A 52 19.11 -13.25 -4.55
N GLU A 53 19.94 -12.54 -3.79
CA GLU A 53 19.46 -11.49 -2.87
C GLU A 53 18.70 -10.37 -3.60
N SER A 54 19.15 -9.95 -4.78
CA SER A 54 18.48 -8.93 -5.60
C SER A 54 17.04 -9.33 -5.95
N ASP A 55 16.84 -10.58 -6.33
CA ASP A 55 15.53 -11.11 -6.70
C ASP A 55 14.62 -11.22 -5.47
N ALA A 56 15.17 -11.70 -4.35
CA ALA A 56 14.44 -11.75 -3.08
C ALA A 56 13.98 -10.36 -2.61
N ARG A 57 14.84 -9.34 -2.75
CA ARG A 57 14.49 -7.95 -2.45
C ARG A 57 13.40 -7.40 -3.38
N ALA A 58 13.43 -7.76 -4.66
CA ALA A 58 12.43 -7.34 -5.64
C ALA A 58 11.03 -7.90 -5.37
N LEU A 59 10.94 -9.06 -4.70
CA LEU A 59 9.65 -9.66 -4.34
C LEU A 59 8.91 -8.87 -3.24
N ASN A 60 9.62 -8.25 -2.31
CA ASN A 60 9.05 -7.60 -1.13
C ASN A 60 9.53 -6.16 -0.90
N PRO A 61 9.51 -5.27 -1.92
CA PRO A 61 10.06 -3.92 -1.80
C PRO A 61 9.37 -3.11 -0.71
N GLY A 62 8.07 -3.35 -0.50
CA GLY A 62 7.27 -2.65 0.51
C GLY A 62 7.69 -3.00 1.93
N PHE A 63 7.80 -4.28 2.25
CA PHE A 63 8.25 -4.74 3.56
C PHE A 63 9.68 -4.24 3.86
N ILE A 64 10.57 -4.37 2.90
CA ILE A 64 11.96 -3.91 3.04
C ILE A 64 12.01 -2.39 3.28
N SER A 65 11.28 -1.58 2.48
CA SER A 65 11.22 -0.14 2.68
C SER A 65 10.69 0.22 4.06
N ARG A 66 9.63 -0.44 4.52
CA ARG A 66 9.04 -0.22 5.84
C ARG A 66 10.05 -0.49 6.97
N MET A 67 10.78 -1.60 6.89
CA MET A 67 11.74 -2.00 7.93
C MET A 67 13.02 -1.16 7.92
N THR A 68 13.58 -0.88 6.73
CA THR A 68 14.90 -0.23 6.61
C THR A 68 14.84 1.30 6.50
N ARG A 69 13.73 1.86 5.98
CA ARG A 69 13.58 3.29 5.73
C ARG A 69 12.49 3.96 6.57
N GLN A 70 11.76 3.18 7.38
CA GLN A 70 10.65 3.65 8.21
C GLN A 70 9.55 4.37 7.41
N ARG A 71 9.34 3.94 6.18
CA ARG A 71 8.30 4.46 5.28
C ARG A 71 7.84 3.39 4.29
N PRO A 72 6.58 3.43 3.81
CA PRO A 72 6.11 2.52 2.77
C PRO A 72 6.88 2.71 1.46
N PHE A 73 6.85 1.67 0.62
CA PHE A 73 7.25 1.79 -0.79
C PHE A 73 6.14 2.51 -1.56
N ILE A 74 6.49 3.57 -2.28
CA ILE A 74 5.53 4.39 -3.01
C ILE A 74 5.57 4.01 -4.49
N ARG A 75 4.38 3.77 -5.04
CA ARG A 75 4.15 3.58 -6.46
C ARG A 75 3.23 4.69 -6.96
N ILE A 76 3.64 5.42 -7.96
CA ILE A 76 2.83 6.47 -8.58
C ILE A 76 2.27 5.92 -9.89
N LYS A 77 0.94 5.96 -10.04
CA LYS A 77 0.25 5.59 -11.28
C LYS A 77 -0.25 6.85 -11.97
N ILE A 78 0.21 7.06 -13.18
CA ILE A 78 -0.24 8.16 -14.05
C ILE A 78 -0.84 7.54 -15.32
N ALA A 79 -2.02 8.03 -15.75
CA ALA A 79 -2.55 7.75 -17.06
C ALA A 79 -2.15 8.90 -17.99
N ALA A 80 -1.39 8.59 -19.03
CA ALA A 80 -0.91 9.59 -19.98
C ALA A 80 -0.87 9.01 -21.39
N SER A 81 -1.02 9.89 -22.38
CA SER A 81 -0.75 9.59 -23.78
C SER A 81 0.76 9.42 -24.02
N VAL A 82 1.14 8.96 -25.21
CA VAL A 82 2.56 8.72 -25.57
C VAL A 82 3.39 10.02 -25.49
N ASP A 83 2.77 11.16 -25.77
CA ASP A 83 3.37 12.50 -25.63
C ASP A 83 3.24 13.09 -24.22
N GLY A 84 2.82 12.29 -23.21
CA GLY A 84 2.83 12.66 -21.80
C GLY A 84 1.63 13.50 -21.34
N ARG A 85 0.55 13.61 -22.14
CA ARG A 85 -0.63 14.37 -21.76
C ARG A 85 -1.56 13.55 -20.89
N THR A 86 -2.07 14.17 -19.83
CA THR A 86 -2.98 13.56 -18.84
C THR A 86 -4.45 13.92 -19.08
N ALA A 87 -4.71 14.89 -19.97
CA ALA A 87 -6.04 15.29 -20.42
C ALA A 87 -5.97 15.95 -21.80
N MET A 88 -7.10 16.05 -22.47
CA MET A 88 -7.26 16.86 -23.68
C MET A 88 -7.28 18.37 -23.33
N ALA A 89 -7.15 19.24 -24.32
CA ALA A 89 -7.26 20.69 -24.12
C ALA A 89 -8.65 21.10 -23.57
N SER A 90 -9.69 20.28 -23.82
CA SER A 90 -11.03 20.44 -23.26
C SER A 90 -11.14 20.06 -21.78
N GLY A 91 -10.10 19.46 -21.17
CA GLY A 91 -10.12 18.87 -19.83
C GLY A 91 -10.62 17.43 -19.80
N GLU A 92 -11.05 16.84 -20.91
CA GLU A 92 -11.48 15.45 -20.99
C GLU A 92 -10.30 14.52 -20.78
N SER A 93 -10.41 13.57 -19.81
CA SER A 93 -9.36 12.61 -19.43
C SER A 93 -9.79 11.14 -19.53
N GLN A 94 -11.02 10.85 -19.93
CA GLN A 94 -11.56 9.48 -20.02
C GLN A 94 -11.84 9.11 -21.49
N TRP A 95 -11.29 7.99 -22.02
CA TRP A 95 -10.33 7.06 -21.39
C TRP A 95 -9.00 7.13 -22.15
N ILE A 96 -7.93 7.53 -21.47
CA ILE A 96 -6.58 7.61 -22.07
C ILE A 96 -6.00 6.20 -22.23
N THR A 97 -6.30 5.29 -21.30
CA THR A 97 -5.76 3.93 -21.28
C THR A 97 -6.83 2.88 -21.54
N GLY A 98 -6.45 1.79 -22.21
CA GLY A 98 -7.34 0.69 -22.56
C GLY A 98 -7.82 -0.15 -21.37
N PRO A 99 -8.78 -1.08 -21.60
CA PRO A 99 -9.36 -1.93 -20.55
C PRO A 99 -8.32 -2.75 -19.81
N ALA A 100 -7.34 -3.36 -20.50
CA ALA A 100 -6.30 -4.17 -19.88
C ALA A 100 -5.42 -3.37 -18.89
N ALA A 101 -5.08 -2.12 -19.22
CA ALA A 101 -4.34 -1.26 -18.31
C ALA A 101 -5.18 -0.88 -17.07
N ARG A 102 -6.49 -0.66 -17.25
CA ARG A 102 -7.39 -0.40 -16.12
C ARG A 102 -7.57 -1.63 -15.21
N GLU A 103 -7.57 -2.84 -15.78
CA GLU A 103 -7.56 -4.08 -15.01
C GLU A 103 -6.26 -4.22 -14.21
N ASP A 104 -5.10 -3.89 -14.78
CA ASP A 104 -3.83 -3.93 -14.06
C ASP A 104 -3.79 -2.95 -12.88
N VAL A 105 -4.46 -1.79 -12.99
CA VAL A 105 -4.64 -0.87 -11.85
C VAL A 105 -5.41 -1.54 -10.70
N GLN A 106 -6.40 -2.38 -10.98
CA GLN A 106 -7.10 -3.14 -9.93
C GLN A 106 -6.15 -4.09 -9.20
N ARG A 107 -5.23 -4.73 -9.92
CA ARG A 107 -4.18 -5.58 -9.33
C ARG A 107 -3.23 -4.75 -8.47
N LEU A 108 -2.83 -3.57 -8.91
CA LEU A 108 -1.99 -2.65 -8.13
C LEU A 108 -2.69 -2.21 -6.84
N ARG A 109 -3.99 -1.91 -6.88
CA ARG A 109 -4.78 -1.61 -5.67
C ARG A 109 -4.85 -2.79 -4.72
N ALA A 110 -5.10 -4.01 -5.23
CA ALA A 110 -5.20 -5.21 -4.42
C ALA A 110 -3.92 -5.53 -3.65
N ARG A 111 -2.74 -5.27 -4.25
CA ARG A 111 -1.45 -5.48 -3.58
C ARG A 111 -1.09 -4.33 -2.63
N SER A 112 -1.64 -3.13 -2.81
CA SER A 112 -1.30 -1.96 -2.01
C SER A 112 -1.96 -1.98 -0.63
N SER A 113 -1.25 -1.51 0.39
CA SER A 113 -1.80 -1.31 1.74
C SER A 113 -2.69 -0.08 1.78
N ALA A 114 -2.35 0.96 1.03
CA ALA A 114 -3.13 2.18 0.92
C ALA A 114 -3.12 2.74 -0.51
N VAL A 115 -4.18 3.49 -0.86
CA VAL A 115 -4.27 4.30 -2.08
C VAL A 115 -4.40 5.75 -1.66
N ILE A 116 -3.53 6.63 -2.17
CA ILE A 116 -3.54 8.07 -1.89
C ILE A 116 -4.09 8.82 -3.11
N THR A 117 -4.96 9.77 -2.85
CA THR A 117 -5.45 10.72 -3.85
C THR A 117 -5.55 12.13 -3.27
N GLY A 118 -5.73 13.13 -4.13
CA GLY A 118 -6.00 14.52 -3.73
C GLY A 118 -7.49 14.86 -3.83
N VAL A 119 -7.93 15.84 -3.07
CA VAL A 119 -9.32 16.33 -3.08
C VAL A 119 -9.76 16.81 -4.45
N GLY A 120 -8.87 17.41 -5.25
CA GLY A 120 -9.18 17.81 -6.63
C GLY A 120 -9.69 16.64 -7.48
N THR A 121 -9.02 15.49 -7.43
CA THR A 121 -9.46 14.27 -8.12
C THR A 121 -10.79 13.74 -7.56
N VAL A 122 -10.98 13.82 -6.24
CA VAL A 122 -12.24 13.39 -5.61
C VAL A 122 -13.42 14.22 -6.10
N LEU A 123 -13.26 15.53 -6.17
CA LEU A 123 -14.29 16.46 -6.63
C LEU A 123 -14.59 16.31 -8.13
N ALA A 124 -13.55 16.09 -8.94
CA ALA A 124 -13.71 15.97 -10.39
C ALA A 124 -14.30 14.62 -10.81
N ASP A 125 -13.77 13.51 -10.27
CA ASP A 125 -14.03 12.17 -10.80
C ASP A 125 -14.97 11.32 -9.91
N ARG A 126 -15.24 11.73 -8.67
CA ARG A 126 -15.98 10.96 -7.63
C ARG A 126 -15.58 9.47 -7.57
N PRO A 127 -14.28 9.18 -7.45
CA PRO A 127 -13.78 7.80 -7.54
C PRO A 127 -14.15 6.99 -6.31
N SER A 128 -14.11 5.63 -6.42
CA SER A 128 -14.28 4.72 -5.28
C SER A 128 -12.97 4.16 -4.74
N TYR A 129 -11.96 4.03 -5.58
CA TYR A 129 -10.65 3.39 -5.29
C TYR A 129 -10.76 1.99 -4.65
N THR A 130 -11.85 1.29 -4.88
CA THR A 130 -12.04 -0.08 -4.43
C THR A 130 -11.41 -1.10 -5.37
N VAL A 131 -11.04 -2.24 -4.83
CA VAL A 131 -10.70 -3.43 -5.62
C VAL A 131 -11.98 -4.15 -6.00
N ARG A 132 -12.15 -4.45 -7.29
CA ARG A 132 -13.37 -5.04 -7.87
C ARG A 132 -13.05 -6.33 -8.62
N PRO A 133 -12.92 -7.47 -7.92
CA PRO A 133 -12.52 -8.75 -8.53
C PRO A 133 -13.45 -9.23 -9.63
N ALA A 134 -14.75 -8.90 -9.55
CA ALA A 134 -15.73 -9.24 -10.58
C ALA A 134 -15.43 -8.61 -11.95
N GLN A 135 -14.56 -7.60 -12.01
CA GLN A 135 -14.11 -6.95 -13.24
C GLN A 135 -12.81 -7.55 -13.79
N TRP A 136 -12.23 -8.54 -13.12
CA TRP A 136 -11.00 -9.18 -13.57
C TRP A 136 -11.29 -10.23 -14.62
N THR A 137 -10.62 -10.14 -15.77
CA THR A 137 -10.73 -11.13 -16.85
C THR A 137 -9.61 -12.17 -16.78
N ARG A 138 -8.51 -11.87 -16.10
CA ARG A 138 -7.35 -12.74 -15.99
C ARG A 138 -7.51 -13.76 -14.86
N ALA A 139 -7.46 -15.05 -15.22
CA ALA A 139 -7.66 -16.16 -14.29
C ALA A 139 -6.62 -16.21 -13.14
N ASP A 140 -5.39 -15.71 -13.37
CA ASP A 140 -4.37 -15.61 -12.33
C ASP A 140 -4.74 -14.59 -11.23
N TYR A 141 -5.46 -13.54 -11.55
CA TYR A 141 -5.95 -12.57 -10.56
C TYR A 141 -7.01 -13.19 -9.65
N HIS A 142 -7.93 -13.96 -10.20
CA HIS A 142 -8.94 -14.68 -9.41
C HIS A 142 -8.31 -15.69 -8.44
N ARG A 143 -7.25 -16.40 -8.87
CA ARG A 143 -6.51 -17.33 -7.99
C ARG A 143 -5.84 -16.61 -6.83
N GLN A 144 -5.26 -15.42 -7.07
CA GLN A 144 -4.61 -14.63 -6.03
C GLN A 144 -5.61 -14.10 -4.98
N ALA A 145 -6.85 -13.88 -5.38
CA ALA A 145 -7.90 -13.37 -4.51
C ALA A 145 -8.51 -14.42 -3.58
N GLY A 146 -8.18 -15.71 -3.71
CA GLY A 146 -8.70 -16.78 -2.85
C GLY A 146 -10.23 -16.97 -2.88
N GLY A 147 -10.90 -16.48 -3.92
CA GLY A 147 -12.28 -16.77 -4.28
C GLY A 147 -13.41 -16.02 -3.55
N GLN A 148 -13.25 -15.47 -2.35
CA GLN A 148 -14.39 -14.87 -1.65
C GLN A 148 -14.13 -13.53 -0.94
N TRP A 149 -12.92 -13.21 -0.55
CA TRP A 149 -12.62 -11.96 0.18
C TRP A 149 -11.38 -11.28 -0.35
N VAL A 150 -11.55 -10.08 -0.87
CA VAL A 150 -10.42 -9.23 -1.29
C VAL A 150 -10.28 -8.09 -0.29
N ARG A 151 -9.10 -8.01 0.30
CA ARG A 151 -8.75 -6.90 1.18
C ARG A 151 -8.84 -5.59 0.40
N GLN A 152 -9.60 -4.64 0.91
CA GLN A 152 -9.61 -3.28 0.39
C GLN A 152 -8.43 -2.49 0.94
N PRO A 153 -7.72 -1.69 0.12
CA PRO A 153 -6.69 -0.80 0.62
C PRO A 153 -7.30 0.32 1.48
N LEU A 154 -6.54 0.87 2.42
CA LEU A 154 -6.88 2.12 3.07
C LEU A 154 -6.93 3.24 2.01
N ARG A 155 -8.06 3.92 1.88
CA ARG A 155 -8.19 5.07 1.00
C ARG A 155 -7.77 6.33 1.76
N VAL A 156 -6.78 7.05 1.24
CA VAL A 156 -6.23 8.25 1.87
C VAL A 156 -6.48 9.44 0.96
N ILE A 157 -7.20 10.43 1.46
CA ILE A 157 -7.53 11.65 0.73
C ILE A 157 -6.75 12.82 1.33
N LEU A 158 -5.94 13.47 0.50
CA LEU A 158 -5.25 14.71 0.88
C LEU A 158 -6.21 15.87 0.68
N ASP A 159 -6.77 16.39 1.75
CA ASP A 159 -7.79 17.43 1.72
C ASP A 159 -7.56 18.45 2.84
N ARG A 160 -6.69 19.42 2.59
CA ARG A 160 -6.23 20.41 3.57
C ARG A 160 -7.37 21.06 4.37
N THR A 161 -8.49 21.36 3.73
CA THR A 161 -9.61 22.12 4.29
C THR A 161 -10.91 21.31 4.38
N LEU A 162 -10.84 19.99 4.21
CA LEU A 162 -11.98 19.06 4.29
C LEU A 162 -13.14 19.43 3.34
N GLN A 163 -12.82 19.64 2.06
CA GLN A 163 -13.80 19.95 1.01
C GLN A 163 -14.48 18.70 0.45
N THR A 164 -13.99 17.53 0.75
CA THR A 164 -14.56 16.24 0.31
C THR A 164 -15.99 16.11 0.79
N PRO A 165 -16.97 15.92 -0.11
CA PRO A 165 -18.35 15.67 0.32
C PRO A 165 -18.48 14.29 1.01
N PRO A 166 -19.30 14.16 2.06
CA PRO A 166 -19.42 12.90 2.80
C PRO A 166 -20.14 11.78 2.01
N ASP A 167 -20.87 12.12 0.96
CA ASP A 167 -21.63 11.20 0.12
C ASP A 167 -20.85 10.61 -1.07
N VAL A 168 -19.57 10.97 -1.23
CA VAL A 168 -18.78 10.47 -2.37
C VAL A 168 -18.37 9.00 -2.18
N PRO A 169 -18.27 8.23 -3.28
CA PRO A 169 -17.97 6.80 -3.19
C PRO A 169 -16.65 6.45 -2.47
N VAL A 170 -15.63 7.31 -2.54
CA VAL A 170 -14.36 7.08 -1.84
C VAL A 170 -14.52 7.10 -0.31
N VAL A 171 -15.52 7.79 0.21
CA VAL A 171 -15.87 7.82 1.65
C VAL A 171 -16.78 6.63 1.99
N SER A 172 -17.90 6.48 1.27
CA SER A 172 -18.99 5.55 1.62
C SER A 172 -18.76 4.08 1.20
N ALA A 173 -17.79 3.80 0.32
CA ALA A 173 -17.52 2.43 -0.14
C ALA A 173 -16.96 1.55 0.99
N PRO A 174 -17.13 0.20 0.91
CA PRO A 174 -16.58 -0.72 1.91
C PRO A 174 -15.07 -0.58 2.12
N GLY A 175 -14.61 -0.73 3.37
CA GLY A 175 -13.22 -0.56 3.80
C GLY A 175 -12.98 0.79 4.47
N HIS A 176 -11.75 1.06 4.86
CA HIS A 176 -11.39 2.26 5.63
C HIS A 176 -11.07 3.44 4.73
N CYS A 177 -11.49 4.63 5.14
CA CYS A 177 -11.18 5.90 4.50
C CYS A 177 -10.55 6.85 5.53
N LEU A 178 -9.41 7.44 5.19
CA LEU A 178 -8.68 8.43 5.98
C LEU A 178 -8.60 9.74 5.20
N LEU A 179 -9.18 10.80 5.76
CA LEU A 179 -8.93 12.16 5.26
C LEU A 179 -7.79 12.79 6.06
N VAL A 180 -6.86 13.39 5.35
CA VAL A 180 -5.73 14.10 5.93
C VAL A 180 -5.96 15.58 5.74
N ALA A 181 -6.21 16.27 6.85
CA ALA A 181 -6.47 17.71 6.89
C ALA A 181 -5.23 18.49 7.34
N GLY A 182 -5.03 19.68 6.81
CA GLY A 182 -4.02 20.62 7.27
C GLY A 182 -4.56 21.67 8.24
N GLU A 183 -5.87 21.80 8.28
CA GLU A 183 -6.61 22.81 9.05
C GLU A 183 -7.82 22.20 9.76
N GLN A 184 -8.21 22.79 10.87
CA GLN A 184 -9.39 22.35 11.63
C GLN A 184 -10.67 22.94 11.02
N HIS A 185 -11.64 22.09 10.72
CA HIS A 185 -12.98 22.44 10.28
C HIS A 185 -14.01 21.55 10.97
N PRO A 186 -14.37 21.84 12.26
CA PRO A 186 -15.15 20.92 13.10
C PRO A 186 -16.46 20.45 12.48
N GLY A 187 -17.22 21.33 11.81
CA GLY A 187 -18.48 20.95 11.16
C GLY A 187 -18.27 19.97 9.98
N ARG A 188 -17.27 20.18 9.14
CA ARG A 188 -16.94 19.28 8.03
C ARG A 188 -16.35 17.97 8.53
N GLN A 189 -15.49 18.03 9.53
CA GLN A 189 -14.94 16.85 10.18
C GLN A 189 -16.06 15.96 10.73
N ASN A 190 -16.97 16.51 11.53
CA ASN A 190 -18.10 15.76 12.08
C ASN A 190 -18.97 15.10 10.99
N ALA A 191 -19.21 15.79 9.88
CA ALA A 191 -19.98 15.23 8.75
C ALA A 191 -19.26 14.03 8.11
N LEU A 192 -17.94 14.11 7.90
CA LEU A 192 -17.14 13.05 7.33
C LEU A 192 -17.00 11.85 8.28
N GLU A 193 -16.79 12.09 9.55
CA GLU A 193 -16.72 11.02 10.58
C GLU A 193 -18.09 10.33 10.76
N SER A 194 -19.19 11.08 10.66
CA SER A 194 -20.54 10.50 10.65
C SER A 194 -20.81 9.65 9.41
N ALA A 195 -20.13 9.91 8.28
CA ALA A 195 -20.18 9.09 7.08
C ALA A 195 -19.22 7.88 7.13
N GLY A 196 -18.48 7.68 8.22
CA GLY A 196 -17.61 6.54 8.45
C GLY A 196 -16.13 6.73 8.06
N ALA A 197 -15.72 7.96 7.74
CA ALA A 197 -14.33 8.28 7.52
C ALA A 197 -13.59 8.57 8.83
N GLU A 198 -12.29 8.32 8.85
CA GLU A 198 -11.37 8.83 9.87
C GLU A 198 -10.82 10.17 9.38
N VAL A 199 -10.72 11.17 10.24
CA VAL A 199 -10.08 12.46 9.92
C VAL A 199 -8.83 12.63 10.78
N MET A 200 -7.70 12.85 10.13
CA MET A 200 -6.42 13.09 10.78
C MET A 200 -5.92 14.50 10.45
N LEU A 201 -5.57 15.25 11.47
CA LEU A 201 -4.94 16.55 11.30
C LEU A 201 -3.42 16.38 11.23
N LEU A 202 -2.82 16.78 10.13
CA LEU A 202 -1.38 16.93 9.99
C LEU A 202 -1.05 18.41 9.78
N PRO A 203 -0.14 18.98 10.59
CA PRO A 203 0.26 20.36 10.42
C PRO A 203 0.72 20.64 8.99
N ALA A 204 0.32 21.79 8.46
CA ALA A 204 0.74 22.21 7.13
C ALA A 204 2.26 22.44 7.10
N SER A 205 2.92 21.92 6.07
CA SER A 205 4.30 22.26 5.72
C SER A 205 4.25 23.24 4.54
N GLY A 206 4.47 24.50 4.80
CA GLY A 206 4.25 25.57 3.80
C GLY A 206 2.79 25.70 3.40
N SER A 207 2.50 25.59 2.10
CA SER A 207 1.13 25.68 1.56
C SER A 207 0.36 24.36 1.51
N GLY A 208 0.94 23.26 1.94
CA GLY A 208 0.37 21.91 1.77
C GLY A 208 0.45 21.03 3.02
N ILE A 209 -0.11 19.83 2.92
CA ILE A 209 0.00 18.78 3.94
C ILE A 209 1.44 18.25 3.96
N ASP A 210 1.98 18.00 5.15
CA ASP A 210 3.31 17.40 5.30
C ASP A 210 3.30 15.92 4.88
N LEU A 211 3.75 15.66 3.65
CA LEU A 211 3.81 14.31 3.10
C LEU A 211 4.83 13.42 3.82
N LYS A 212 5.87 13.98 4.42
CA LYS A 212 6.84 13.18 5.19
C LYS A 212 6.20 12.63 6.45
N GLN A 213 5.45 13.47 7.18
CA GLN A 213 4.69 13.05 8.35
C GLN A 213 3.60 12.03 7.98
N LEU A 214 2.91 12.23 6.85
CA LEU A 214 1.96 11.25 6.35
C LEU A 214 2.62 9.88 6.12
N LEU A 215 3.79 9.83 5.49
CA LEU A 215 4.49 8.56 5.24
C LEU A 215 4.95 7.87 6.54
N ILE A 216 5.34 8.64 7.55
CA ILE A 216 5.65 8.12 8.90
C ILE A 216 4.39 7.53 9.53
N GLU A 217 3.26 8.21 9.42
CA GLU A 217 1.99 7.71 9.95
C GLU A 217 1.52 6.43 9.23
N LEU A 218 1.63 6.38 7.91
CA LEU A 218 1.32 5.17 7.14
C LEU A 218 2.27 4.01 7.49
N ASN A 219 3.53 4.30 7.82
CA ASN A 219 4.45 3.30 8.35
C ASN A 219 4.01 2.75 9.71
N ARG A 220 3.55 3.61 10.63
CA ARG A 220 2.99 3.20 11.93
C ARG A 220 1.74 2.34 11.78
N ARG A 221 0.93 2.60 10.74
CA ARG A 221 -0.23 1.79 10.35
C ARG A 221 0.14 0.51 9.58
N GLU A 222 1.42 0.17 9.57
CA GLU A 222 1.95 -1.03 8.91
C GLU A 222 1.71 -1.10 7.40
N CYS A 223 1.55 0.04 6.73
CA CYS A 223 1.43 0.09 5.28
C CYS A 223 2.78 -0.25 4.62
N ASN A 224 2.85 -1.36 3.90
CA ASN A 224 4.05 -1.77 3.16
C ASN A 224 4.17 -1.06 1.80
N GLU A 225 3.10 -1.10 1.01
CA GLU A 225 3.04 -0.48 -0.31
C GLU A 225 1.91 0.54 -0.37
N VAL A 226 2.18 1.68 -0.97
CA VAL A 226 1.22 2.77 -1.17
C VAL A 226 1.15 3.08 -2.66
N LEU A 227 -0.06 3.08 -3.21
CA LEU A 227 -0.36 3.50 -4.57
C LEU A 227 -0.86 4.94 -4.56
N VAL A 228 -0.24 5.82 -5.33
CA VAL A 228 -0.72 7.19 -5.54
C VAL A 228 -1.45 7.24 -6.86
N GLU A 229 -2.74 7.58 -6.80
CA GLU A 229 -3.62 7.77 -7.95
C GLU A 229 -4.26 9.16 -7.85
N CYS A 230 -3.70 10.13 -8.56
CA CYS A 230 -4.26 11.48 -8.66
C CYS A 230 -4.27 11.93 -10.12
N GLY A 231 -5.19 12.83 -10.46
CA GLY A 231 -5.15 13.59 -11.69
C GLY A 231 -4.05 14.66 -11.68
N ALA A 232 -3.89 15.33 -12.80
CA ALA A 232 -3.00 16.49 -12.96
C ALA A 232 -3.61 17.73 -12.30
#